data_d0e507a28683fbf0d8bfe758a8ea2a67
#
_entry.id   d0e507a28683fbf0d8bfe758a8ea2a67
#
_cell.length_a   1.000
_cell.length_b   1.000
_cell.length_c   1.000
_cell.angle_alpha   90.00
_cell.angle_beta   90.00
_cell.angle_gamma   90.00
#
_symmetry.space_group_name_H-M   'P 1'
#
loop_
_entity.id
_entity.type
_entity.pdbx_description
1 polymer ?
#
loop_
_entity_poly.entity_id
_entity_poly.type
_entity_poly.pdbx_seq_one_letter_code
_entity_poly.pdbx_strand_id
1 'polypeptide(L)'
;PPRSTLFPYTTLFRSKMLNNYGTVVSVASDKDKDSVYRSYYEYSEPVKKIADHRLLAINRGEKDGFLKVSIQCDDEKFIEYINNETINYKNDLCSDIIKEAGADAYQRLIFPSIEREIRSALTENACENSMKVFAINLKQLLMQPPVKGKTVLGLDPGYRTGCKVAVVDETGKVLDTTVIYPTHGEIKVKQSKEKIIQLINKYDVNIISIGNGTASKETEMFAVDVIKDCGKDVKYMVVSEAGASVYSASKLAAKELPELDLTLRSAVSIARRIQDPLAELVKIEPKAIGVGQYQH
;
A
#
# COMPACT_ATOMS: atom_id res chain seq x y z
N PRO A 1 -4.24 -16.76 45.86
CA PRO A 1 -2.80 -16.45 45.76
C PRO A 1 -2.62 -14.94 45.66
N PRO A 2 -1.66 -14.31 46.36
CA PRO A 2 -1.40 -12.91 46.19
C PRO A 2 -1.05 -12.66 44.72
N ARG A 3 -1.79 -11.72 44.09
CA ARG A 3 -1.43 -11.20 42.78
C ARG A 3 0.00 -10.69 42.87
N SER A 4 0.90 -11.25 42.07
CA SER A 4 2.33 -10.98 42.16
C SER A 4 2.59 -9.47 42.20
N THR A 5 3.38 -9.04 43.20
CA THR A 5 3.85 -7.67 43.36
C THR A 5 4.67 -7.13 42.19
N LEU A 6 4.95 -7.97 41.17
CA LEU A 6 5.60 -7.64 39.91
C LEU A 6 4.74 -6.76 38.96
N PHE A 7 3.42 -6.69 39.16
CA PHE A 7 2.50 -5.93 38.29
C PHE A 7 2.79 -4.42 38.21
N PRO A 8 3.15 -3.71 39.29
CA PRO A 8 3.54 -2.28 39.22
C PRO A 8 4.84 -2.06 38.45
N TYR A 9 5.78 -3.00 38.54
CA TYR A 9 7.09 -2.90 37.89
C TYR A 9 6.99 -3.06 36.38
N THR A 10 6.14 -3.96 35.88
CA THR A 10 5.89 -4.11 34.45
C THR A 10 5.32 -2.81 33.84
N THR A 11 4.46 -2.08 34.56
CA THR A 11 3.88 -0.82 34.09
C THR A 11 4.90 0.32 34.04
N LEU A 12 5.82 0.40 35.01
CA LEU A 12 6.93 1.38 35.03
C LEU A 12 7.98 1.08 33.95
N PHE A 13 8.27 -0.19 33.71
CA PHE A 13 9.14 -0.63 32.62
C PHE A 13 8.54 -0.30 31.25
N ARG A 14 7.23 -0.45 31.09
CA ARG A 14 6.50 -0.18 29.84
C ARG A 14 6.68 1.24 29.34
N SER A 15 6.46 2.23 30.19
CA SER A 15 6.27 3.62 29.73
C SER A 15 7.56 4.44 29.67
N LYS A 16 8.57 4.12 30.47
CA LYS A 16 9.75 4.98 30.61
C LYS A 16 11.05 4.44 30.02
N MET A 17 11.30 3.15 30.06
CA MET A 17 12.63 2.63 29.71
C MET A 17 12.70 2.03 28.30
N LEU A 18 11.86 1.08 27.92
CA LEU A 18 11.95 0.44 26.61
C LEU A 18 11.51 1.36 25.45
N ASN A 19 10.50 2.22 25.67
CA ASN A 19 10.19 3.27 24.69
C ASN A 19 11.33 4.27 24.53
N ASN A 20 12.13 4.50 25.58
CA ASN A 20 13.19 5.49 25.56
C ASN A 20 14.54 4.93 25.06
N TYR A 21 14.83 3.67 25.34
CA TYR A 21 16.15 3.07 25.15
C TYR A 21 16.12 1.81 24.28
N GLY A 22 14.92 1.29 23.93
CA GLY A 22 14.80 0.13 23.07
C GLY A 22 15.09 0.44 21.62
N THR A 23 15.63 -0.53 20.93
CA THR A 23 15.94 -0.50 19.49
C THR A 23 15.24 -1.65 18.81
N VAL A 24 14.45 -1.38 17.78
CA VAL A 24 13.90 -2.39 16.90
C VAL A 24 15.03 -2.90 16.01
N VAL A 25 15.25 -4.20 16.04
CA VAL A 25 16.26 -4.87 15.23
C VAL A 25 15.59 -5.89 14.33
N SER A 26 15.94 -5.87 13.06
CA SER A 26 15.48 -6.84 12.07
C SER A 26 16.67 -7.49 11.40
N VAL A 27 16.65 -8.81 11.33
CA VAL A 27 17.67 -9.62 10.67
C VAL A 27 17.02 -10.59 9.68
N ALA A 28 17.74 -10.93 8.61
CA ALA A 28 17.26 -11.92 7.66
C ALA A 28 17.09 -13.30 8.34
N SER A 29 16.01 -13.99 8.05
CA SER A 29 15.85 -15.41 8.41
C SER A 29 16.81 -16.29 7.60
N ASP A 30 17.06 -15.91 6.34
CA ASP A 30 18.00 -16.52 5.41
C ASP A 30 18.60 -15.40 4.54
N LYS A 31 19.90 -15.19 4.62
CA LYS A 31 20.61 -14.09 3.91
C LYS A 31 20.72 -14.31 2.41
N ASP A 32 20.68 -15.55 1.97
CA ASP A 32 20.85 -15.91 0.57
C ASP A 32 19.55 -15.81 -0.23
N LYS A 33 18.42 -15.72 0.47
CA LYS A 33 17.09 -15.61 -0.15
C LYS A 33 16.77 -14.16 -0.51
N ASP A 34 16.67 -13.87 -1.81
CA ASP A 34 16.27 -12.54 -2.28
C ASP A 34 14.79 -12.24 -2.02
N SER A 35 14.50 -11.02 -1.56
CA SER A 35 13.13 -10.57 -1.30
C SER A 35 13.02 -9.05 -1.38
N VAL A 36 11.79 -8.55 -1.44
CA VAL A 36 11.46 -7.11 -1.35
C VAL A 36 11.85 -6.50 0.01
N TYR A 37 12.16 -7.34 1.00
CA TYR A 37 12.56 -6.91 2.35
C TYR A 37 14.07 -6.80 2.55
N ARG A 38 14.87 -6.89 1.48
CA ARG A 38 16.35 -6.89 1.55
C ARG A 38 16.93 -5.68 2.30
N SER A 39 16.29 -4.52 2.22
CA SER A 39 16.69 -3.31 2.95
C SER A 39 16.57 -3.43 4.47
N TYR A 40 15.87 -4.46 4.96
CA TYR A 40 15.65 -4.74 6.38
C TYR A 40 16.38 -5.99 6.89
N TYR A 41 17.28 -6.60 6.09
CA TYR A 41 18.01 -7.80 6.48
C TYR A 41 19.04 -7.56 7.58
N GLU A 42 19.57 -6.34 7.68
CA GLU A 42 20.44 -5.88 8.77
C GLU A 42 19.98 -4.46 9.12
N TYR A 43 18.88 -4.36 9.85
CA TYR A 43 18.26 -3.08 10.14
C TYR A 43 18.10 -2.87 11.64
N SER A 44 18.36 -1.63 12.07
CA SER A 44 18.28 -1.24 13.48
C SER A 44 17.86 0.22 13.58
N GLU A 45 16.79 0.49 14.34
CA GLU A 45 16.31 1.85 14.59
C GLU A 45 15.69 1.97 15.99
N PRO A 46 15.94 3.07 16.72
CA PRO A 46 15.35 3.30 18.04
C PRO A 46 13.81 3.27 17.99
N VAL A 47 13.17 2.61 18.96
CA VAL A 47 11.72 2.50 19.08
C VAL A 47 11.02 3.83 18.93
N LYS A 48 11.57 4.91 19.52
CA LYS A 48 11.01 6.27 19.43
C LYS A 48 11.04 6.91 18.04
N LYS A 49 11.93 6.45 17.18
CA LYS A 49 12.22 7.11 15.89
C LYS A 49 11.74 6.32 14.69
N ILE A 50 11.39 5.05 14.90
CA ILE A 50 10.99 4.20 13.78
C ILE A 50 9.74 4.76 13.09
N ALA A 51 9.85 4.95 11.77
CA ALA A 51 8.74 5.43 10.98
C ALA A 51 7.68 4.33 10.79
N ASP A 52 6.40 4.72 10.84
CA ASP A 52 5.26 3.79 10.77
C ASP A 52 5.33 2.84 9.57
N HIS A 53 5.63 3.36 8.37
CA HIS A 53 5.72 2.55 7.16
C HIS A 53 6.85 1.52 7.20
N ARG A 54 7.98 1.83 7.87
CA ARG A 54 9.10 0.90 8.05
C ARG A 54 8.73 -0.21 9.03
N LEU A 55 8.11 0.15 10.15
CA LEU A 55 7.63 -0.81 11.13
C LEU A 55 6.64 -1.81 10.50
N LEU A 56 5.67 -1.31 9.71
CA LEU A 56 4.70 -2.17 9.03
C LEU A 56 5.37 -3.07 7.97
N ALA A 57 6.37 -2.55 7.25
CA ALA A 57 7.14 -3.36 6.29
C ALA A 57 7.94 -4.47 6.98
N ILE A 58 8.58 -4.16 8.11
CA ILE A 58 9.33 -5.12 8.93
C ILE A 58 8.41 -6.21 9.48
N ASN A 59 7.26 -5.83 10.06
CA ASN A 59 6.26 -6.77 10.58
C ASN A 59 5.72 -7.70 9.48
N ARG A 60 5.55 -7.17 8.28
CA ARG A 60 5.15 -7.99 7.13
C ARG A 60 6.24 -8.97 6.72
N GLY A 61 7.49 -8.50 6.63
CA GLY A 61 8.63 -9.38 6.32
C GLY A 61 8.80 -10.51 7.33
N GLU A 62 8.50 -10.26 8.62
CA GLU A 62 8.47 -11.27 9.67
C GLU A 62 7.32 -12.27 9.45
N LYS A 63 6.11 -11.78 9.18
CA LYS A 63 4.94 -12.61 8.88
C LYS A 63 5.16 -13.49 7.64
N ASP A 64 5.82 -12.97 6.63
CA ASP A 64 6.15 -13.69 5.39
C ASP A 64 7.36 -14.65 5.57
N GLY A 65 8.00 -14.66 6.75
CA GLY A 65 9.10 -15.57 7.11
C GLY A 65 10.47 -15.16 6.59
N PHE A 66 10.63 -13.95 6.05
CA PHE A 66 11.92 -13.42 5.57
C PHE A 66 12.75 -12.75 6.65
N LEU A 67 12.10 -12.21 7.68
CA LEU A 67 12.75 -11.45 8.75
C LEU A 67 12.50 -12.10 10.11
N LYS A 68 13.45 -11.89 11.03
CA LYS A 68 13.29 -12.09 12.47
C LYS A 68 13.42 -10.73 13.13
N VAL A 69 12.41 -10.35 13.92
CA VAL A 69 12.30 -9.02 14.52
C VAL A 69 12.31 -9.13 16.02
N SER A 70 13.11 -8.29 16.67
CA SER A 70 13.21 -8.20 18.13
C SER A 70 13.40 -6.76 18.57
N ILE A 71 13.10 -6.50 19.83
CA ILE A 71 13.50 -5.26 20.48
C ILE A 71 14.73 -5.56 21.31
N GLN A 72 15.80 -4.82 21.12
CA GLN A 72 17.00 -4.90 21.94
C GLN A 72 17.09 -3.71 22.88
N CYS A 73 17.57 -3.94 24.08
CA CYS A 73 17.83 -2.91 25.08
C CYS A 73 19.04 -3.30 25.94
N ASP A 74 19.45 -2.40 26.82
CA ASP A 74 20.50 -2.65 27.78
C ASP A 74 19.97 -3.44 28.97
N ASP A 75 20.05 -4.77 28.89
CA ASP A 75 19.51 -5.69 29.91
C ASP A 75 20.12 -5.48 31.30
N GLU A 76 21.40 -5.06 31.37
CA GLU A 76 22.10 -4.87 32.64
C GLU A 76 21.42 -3.79 33.49
N LYS A 77 21.03 -2.67 32.90
CA LYS A 77 20.31 -1.59 33.61
C LYS A 77 18.95 -2.03 34.15
N PHE A 78 18.28 -2.92 33.43
CA PHE A 78 16.98 -3.44 33.88
C PHE A 78 17.14 -4.42 35.04
N ILE A 79 18.12 -5.31 34.96
CA ILE A 79 18.43 -6.27 36.00
C ILE A 79 18.92 -5.53 37.25
N GLU A 80 19.78 -4.52 37.11
CA GLU A 80 20.22 -3.67 38.23
C GLU A 80 19.04 -2.97 38.92
N TYR A 81 18.12 -2.41 38.14
CA TYR A 81 16.89 -1.80 38.69
C TYR A 81 16.05 -2.81 39.48
N ILE A 82 15.82 -4.02 38.93
CA ILE A 82 15.09 -5.09 39.62
C ILE A 82 15.80 -5.46 40.95
N ASN A 83 17.11 -5.61 40.91
CA ASN A 83 17.89 -5.93 42.09
C ASN A 83 17.79 -4.82 43.18
N ASN A 84 17.87 -3.56 42.79
CA ASN A 84 17.75 -2.43 43.73
C ASN A 84 16.38 -2.33 44.40
N GLU A 85 15.33 -2.73 43.68
CA GLU A 85 13.96 -2.73 44.21
C GLU A 85 13.61 -3.95 45.08
N THR A 86 14.25 -5.10 44.83
CA THR A 86 13.93 -6.37 45.45
C THR A 86 14.85 -6.73 46.62
N ILE A 87 16.09 -6.22 46.62
CA ILE A 87 17.08 -6.55 47.65
C ILE A 87 17.09 -5.49 48.75
N ASN A 88 16.28 -5.71 49.79
CA ASN A 88 16.18 -4.80 50.93
C ASN A 88 17.21 -5.03 52.03
N TYR A 89 17.90 -6.18 52.04
CA TYR A 89 18.88 -6.58 53.07
C TYR A 89 20.14 -7.11 52.41
N LYS A 90 21.30 -6.60 52.82
CA LYS A 90 22.62 -7.07 52.40
C LYS A 90 23.04 -8.32 53.17
N ASN A 91 22.37 -9.43 52.94
CA ASN A 91 22.77 -10.75 53.41
C ASN A 91 23.27 -11.56 52.22
N ASP A 92 24.59 -11.82 52.13
CA ASP A 92 25.27 -12.25 50.94
C ASP A 92 24.67 -13.50 50.26
N LEU A 93 24.29 -14.51 51.03
CA LEU A 93 23.77 -15.78 50.47
C LEU A 93 22.34 -15.61 49.88
N CYS A 94 21.45 -14.89 50.53
CA CYS A 94 20.11 -14.65 50.02
C CYS A 94 20.07 -13.62 48.90
N SER A 95 21.01 -12.68 48.91
CA SER A 95 21.12 -11.64 47.85
C SER A 95 21.49 -12.25 46.50
N ASP A 96 22.38 -13.22 46.45
CA ASP A 96 22.78 -13.84 45.17
C ASP A 96 21.70 -14.73 44.59
N ILE A 97 20.93 -15.45 45.40
CA ILE A 97 19.77 -16.22 44.96
C ILE A 97 18.69 -15.29 44.40
N ILE A 98 18.44 -14.14 45.04
CA ILE A 98 17.45 -13.16 44.60
C ILE A 98 17.88 -12.51 43.27
N LYS A 99 19.17 -12.19 43.10
CA LYS A 99 19.70 -11.66 41.84
C LYS A 99 19.55 -12.63 40.68
N GLU A 100 19.90 -13.90 40.91
CA GLU A 100 19.76 -14.95 39.89
C GLU A 100 18.29 -15.17 39.52
N ALA A 101 17.40 -15.27 40.50
CA ALA A 101 15.97 -15.38 40.28
C ALA A 101 15.36 -14.16 39.57
N GLY A 102 15.86 -12.94 39.90
CA GLY A 102 15.45 -11.69 39.26
C GLY A 102 15.89 -11.64 37.78
N ALA A 103 17.11 -12.02 37.49
CA ALA A 103 17.62 -12.09 36.12
C ALA A 103 16.85 -13.13 35.29
N ASP A 104 16.61 -14.32 35.83
CA ASP A 104 15.83 -15.37 35.16
C ASP A 104 14.38 -14.91 34.93
N ALA A 105 13.74 -14.31 35.92
CA ALA A 105 12.39 -13.76 35.77
C ALA A 105 12.32 -12.67 34.71
N TYR A 106 13.32 -11.79 34.63
CA TYR A 106 13.42 -10.78 33.61
C TYR A 106 13.49 -11.41 32.21
N GLN A 107 14.42 -12.31 31.98
CA GLN A 107 14.66 -12.89 30.66
C GLN A 107 13.50 -13.78 30.17
N ARG A 108 12.93 -14.60 31.05
CA ARG A 108 11.90 -15.56 30.64
C ARG A 108 10.46 -15.04 30.70
N LEU A 109 10.17 -14.10 31.56
CA LEU A 109 8.79 -13.69 31.83
C LEU A 109 8.55 -12.20 31.52
N ILE A 110 9.40 -11.32 32.07
CA ILE A 110 9.14 -9.89 32.05
C ILE A 110 9.42 -9.31 30.64
N PHE A 111 10.65 -9.49 30.16
CA PHE A 111 11.07 -8.92 28.90
C PHE A 111 10.24 -9.40 27.70
N PRO A 112 9.97 -10.70 27.51
CA PRO A 112 9.14 -11.17 26.39
C PRO A 112 7.70 -10.67 26.46
N SER A 113 7.18 -10.44 27.64
CA SER A 113 5.84 -9.87 27.81
C SER A 113 5.79 -8.41 27.41
N ILE A 114 6.79 -7.63 27.83
CA ILE A 114 6.88 -6.19 27.52
C ILE A 114 7.21 -5.98 26.05
N GLU A 115 8.10 -6.78 25.48
CA GLU A 115 8.43 -6.72 24.05
C GLU A 115 7.18 -6.90 23.19
N ARG A 116 6.39 -7.94 23.46
CA ARG A 116 5.14 -8.19 22.72
C ARG A 116 4.17 -7.03 22.82
N GLU A 117 4.05 -6.46 24.00
CA GLU A 117 3.14 -5.35 24.25
C GLU A 117 3.56 -4.07 23.53
N ILE A 118 4.85 -3.72 23.57
CA ILE A 118 5.39 -2.56 22.86
C ILE A 118 5.26 -2.77 21.35
N ARG A 119 5.58 -3.94 20.82
CA ARG A 119 5.41 -4.25 19.42
C ARG A 119 3.94 -4.15 18.98
N SER A 120 3.02 -4.60 19.83
CA SER A 120 1.58 -4.48 19.57
C SER A 120 1.14 -3.01 19.53
N ALA A 121 1.53 -2.22 20.54
CA ALA A 121 1.19 -0.80 20.61
C ALA A 121 1.79 0.02 19.46
N LEU A 122 3.05 -0.24 19.10
CA LEU A 122 3.70 0.38 17.94
C LEU A 122 2.97 0.04 16.64
N THR A 123 2.58 -1.22 16.45
CA THR A 123 1.87 -1.68 15.26
C THR A 123 0.48 -1.03 15.16
N GLU A 124 -0.25 -0.97 16.26
CA GLU A 124 -1.57 -0.32 16.32
C GLU A 124 -1.47 1.16 15.94
N ASN A 125 -0.55 1.90 16.55
CA ASN A 125 -0.30 3.31 16.22
C ASN A 125 0.10 3.49 14.74
N ALA A 126 0.99 2.66 14.22
CA ALA A 126 1.42 2.71 12.84
C ALA A 126 0.27 2.43 11.86
N CYS A 127 -0.60 1.47 12.18
CA CYS A 127 -1.81 1.18 11.41
C CYS A 127 -2.79 2.36 11.42
N GLU A 128 -3.06 2.96 12.58
CA GLU A 128 -3.95 4.12 12.69
C GLU A 128 -3.43 5.32 11.88
N ASN A 129 -2.15 5.62 11.98
CA ASN A 129 -1.54 6.72 11.24
C ASN A 129 -1.57 6.44 9.72
N SER A 130 -1.29 5.21 9.31
CA SER A 130 -1.39 4.82 7.89
C SER A 130 -2.82 4.92 7.36
N MET A 131 -3.83 4.56 8.16
CA MET A 131 -5.25 4.75 7.78
C MET A 131 -5.61 6.23 7.64
N LYS A 132 -5.09 7.12 8.50
CA LYS A 132 -5.30 8.57 8.37
C LYS A 132 -4.72 9.12 7.06
N VAL A 133 -3.48 8.72 6.72
CA VAL A 133 -2.84 9.11 5.46
C VAL A 133 -3.63 8.58 4.25
N PHE A 134 -4.06 7.32 4.31
CA PHE A 134 -4.90 6.72 3.28
C PHE A 134 -6.21 7.49 3.09
N ALA A 135 -6.89 7.83 4.18
CA ALA A 135 -8.16 8.58 4.13
C ALA A 135 -7.99 9.96 3.48
N ILE A 136 -6.88 10.66 3.76
CA ILE A 136 -6.58 11.96 3.12
C ILE A 136 -6.39 11.78 1.60
N ASN A 137 -5.60 10.80 1.19
CA ASN A 137 -5.33 10.53 -0.21
C ASN A 137 -6.59 10.06 -0.96
N LEU A 138 -7.38 9.20 -0.33
CA LEU A 138 -8.66 8.75 -0.88
C LEU A 138 -9.63 9.93 -1.06
N LYS A 139 -9.71 10.83 -0.07
CA LYS A 139 -10.55 12.02 -0.18
C LYS A 139 -10.16 12.88 -1.36
N GLN A 140 -8.85 13.11 -1.58
CA GLN A 140 -8.38 13.88 -2.73
C GLN A 140 -8.75 13.20 -4.06
N LEU A 141 -8.64 11.87 -4.13
CA LEU A 141 -9.02 11.10 -5.32
C LEU A 141 -10.53 11.20 -5.61
N LEU A 142 -11.37 11.05 -4.57
CA LEU A 142 -12.82 11.12 -4.69
C LEU A 142 -13.33 12.53 -5.04
N MET A 143 -12.63 13.56 -4.59
CA MET A 143 -13.02 14.96 -4.76
C MET A 143 -12.39 15.62 -6.00
N GLN A 144 -11.83 14.83 -6.92
CA GLN A 144 -11.36 15.36 -8.20
C GLN A 144 -12.53 16.03 -8.98
N PRO A 145 -12.32 17.21 -9.57
CA PRO A 145 -13.36 17.90 -10.31
C PRO A 145 -13.76 17.09 -11.57
N PRO A 146 -15.06 16.88 -11.80
CA PRO A 146 -15.53 16.16 -12.98
C PRO A 146 -15.42 17.00 -14.25
N VAL A 147 -15.09 16.39 -15.38
CA VAL A 147 -15.13 16.99 -16.70
C VAL A 147 -16.39 16.55 -17.44
N LYS A 148 -17.47 17.29 -17.28
CA LYS A 148 -18.80 16.96 -17.82
C LYS A 148 -18.96 17.35 -19.30
N GLY A 149 -19.91 16.68 -19.97
CA GLY A 149 -20.32 17.03 -21.35
C GLY A 149 -19.24 16.79 -22.40
N LYS A 150 -18.41 15.76 -22.20
CA LYS A 150 -17.34 15.40 -23.12
C LYS A 150 -17.39 13.92 -23.47
N THR A 151 -17.20 13.62 -24.77
CA THR A 151 -16.94 12.25 -25.22
C THR A 151 -15.49 11.88 -24.87
N VAL A 152 -15.33 10.74 -24.18
CA VAL A 152 -14.01 10.32 -23.65
C VAL A 152 -13.61 8.98 -24.26
N LEU A 153 -12.34 8.87 -24.65
CA LEU A 153 -11.69 7.64 -25.06
C LEU A 153 -10.78 7.17 -23.93
N GLY A 154 -11.13 6.07 -23.27
CA GLY A 154 -10.34 5.48 -22.19
C GLY A 154 -9.33 4.48 -22.72
N LEU A 155 -8.10 4.59 -22.22
CA LEU A 155 -6.99 3.66 -22.48
C LEU A 155 -6.61 2.96 -21.17
N ASP A 156 -6.71 1.64 -21.16
CA ASP A 156 -6.21 0.78 -20.08
C ASP A 156 -4.91 0.12 -20.55
N PRO A 157 -3.75 0.64 -20.16
CA PRO A 157 -2.45 0.23 -20.70
C PRO A 157 -2.07 -1.20 -20.30
N GLY A 158 -1.36 -1.91 -21.20
CA GLY A 158 -0.82 -3.22 -20.88
C GLY A 158 0.20 -3.70 -21.93
N TYR A 159 1.33 -4.25 -21.46
CA TYR A 159 2.37 -4.72 -22.38
C TYR A 159 1.99 -6.00 -23.13
N ARG A 160 1.58 -7.04 -22.43
CA ARG A 160 1.39 -8.37 -23.04
C ARG A 160 0.09 -8.52 -23.80
N THR A 161 -1.00 -8.05 -23.22
CA THR A 161 -2.36 -8.24 -23.74
C THR A 161 -2.85 -7.07 -24.58
N GLY A 162 -1.98 -6.09 -24.83
CA GLY A 162 -2.34 -4.84 -25.52
C GLY A 162 -3.06 -3.85 -24.61
N CYS A 163 -3.24 -2.63 -25.10
CA CYS A 163 -3.98 -1.57 -24.45
C CYS A 163 -5.47 -1.69 -24.83
N LYS A 164 -6.35 -1.78 -23.83
CA LYS A 164 -7.79 -1.84 -24.02
C LYS A 164 -8.34 -0.43 -24.19
N VAL A 165 -9.25 -0.28 -25.10
CA VAL A 165 -9.83 1.00 -25.49
C VAL A 165 -11.33 0.95 -25.35
N ALA A 166 -11.91 1.98 -24.74
CA ALA A 166 -13.34 2.20 -24.69
C ALA A 166 -13.67 3.64 -25.01
N VAL A 167 -14.66 3.87 -25.85
CA VAL A 167 -15.21 5.21 -26.11
C VAL A 167 -16.54 5.32 -25.39
N VAL A 168 -16.69 6.37 -24.59
CA VAL A 168 -17.94 6.68 -23.89
C VAL A 168 -18.44 8.07 -24.30
N ASP A 169 -19.76 8.20 -24.43
CA ASP A 169 -20.40 9.49 -24.69
C ASP A 169 -20.41 10.38 -23.44
N GLU A 170 -20.94 11.58 -23.56
CA GLU A 170 -21.04 12.56 -22.46
C GLU A 170 -21.83 12.11 -21.24
N THR A 171 -22.64 11.04 -21.37
CA THR A 171 -23.43 10.43 -20.29
C THR A 171 -22.74 9.21 -19.67
N GLY A 172 -21.56 8.82 -20.20
CA GLY A 172 -20.84 7.62 -19.79
C GLY A 172 -21.34 6.32 -20.44
N LYS A 173 -22.24 6.39 -21.45
CA LYS A 173 -22.67 5.22 -22.22
C LYS A 173 -21.55 4.77 -23.16
N VAL A 174 -21.29 3.47 -23.22
CA VAL A 174 -20.29 2.89 -24.10
C VAL A 174 -20.75 2.97 -25.56
N LEU A 175 -19.91 3.57 -26.41
CA LEU A 175 -20.14 3.70 -27.87
C LEU A 175 -19.39 2.66 -28.67
N ASP A 176 -18.13 2.38 -28.29
CA ASP A 176 -17.28 1.44 -28.99
C ASP A 176 -16.17 0.91 -28.06
N THR A 177 -15.65 -0.27 -28.35
CA THR A 177 -14.53 -0.86 -27.64
C THR A 177 -13.59 -1.58 -28.61
N THR A 178 -12.28 -1.55 -28.31
CA THR A 178 -11.27 -2.25 -29.12
C THR A 178 -10.01 -2.53 -28.28
N VAL A 179 -9.09 -3.26 -28.88
CA VAL A 179 -7.73 -3.47 -28.32
C VAL A 179 -6.71 -2.95 -29.32
N ILE A 180 -5.70 -2.27 -28.83
CA ILE A 180 -4.58 -1.75 -29.63
C ILE A 180 -3.25 -2.19 -29.02
N TYR A 181 -2.19 -2.07 -29.80
CA TYR A 181 -0.85 -2.54 -29.42
C TYR A 181 0.21 -1.43 -29.60
N PRO A 182 0.18 -0.38 -28.78
CA PRO A 182 1.06 0.78 -28.91
C PRO A 182 2.53 0.50 -28.61
N THR A 183 2.86 -0.69 -28.05
CA THR A 183 4.22 -1.08 -27.65
C THR A 183 4.76 -2.29 -28.43
N HIS A 184 4.10 -2.73 -29.52
CA HIS A 184 4.38 -3.98 -30.19
C HIS A 184 4.85 -3.79 -31.66
N GLY A 185 6.05 -3.28 -31.86
CA GLY A 185 6.64 -3.13 -33.21
C GLY A 185 5.92 -2.09 -34.08
N GLU A 186 6.62 -1.52 -35.04
CA GLU A 186 6.19 -0.37 -35.82
C GLU A 186 4.87 -0.58 -36.59
N ILE A 187 4.67 -1.75 -37.17
CA ILE A 187 3.43 -2.04 -37.92
C ILE A 187 2.20 -1.99 -37.02
N LYS A 188 2.27 -2.64 -35.86
CA LYS A 188 1.14 -2.64 -34.90
C LYS A 188 0.91 -1.26 -34.30
N VAL A 189 1.96 -0.51 -34.04
CA VAL A 189 1.86 0.89 -33.56
C VAL A 189 1.16 1.75 -34.61
N LYS A 190 1.50 1.64 -35.88
CA LYS A 190 0.86 2.36 -36.99
C LYS A 190 -0.63 1.99 -37.11
N GLN A 191 -0.97 0.71 -37.11
CA GLN A 191 -2.36 0.24 -37.15
C GLN A 191 -3.14 0.73 -35.92
N SER A 192 -2.53 0.73 -34.73
CA SER A 192 -3.13 1.23 -33.51
C SER A 192 -3.43 2.72 -33.62
N LYS A 193 -2.51 3.50 -34.18
CA LYS A 193 -2.66 4.93 -34.39
C LYS A 193 -3.81 5.26 -35.36
N GLU A 194 -3.84 4.58 -36.50
CA GLU A 194 -4.94 4.72 -37.47
C GLU A 194 -6.30 4.39 -36.86
N LYS A 195 -6.35 3.32 -36.03
CA LYS A 195 -7.59 2.90 -35.34
C LYS A 195 -8.07 3.96 -34.36
N ILE A 196 -7.17 4.55 -33.55
CA ILE A 196 -7.57 5.59 -32.58
C ILE A 196 -7.99 6.86 -33.31
N ILE A 197 -7.32 7.27 -34.36
CA ILE A 197 -7.73 8.42 -35.17
C ILE A 197 -9.12 8.19 -35.78
N GLN A 198 -9.41 7.00 -36.28
CA GLN A 198 -10.76 6.64 -36.75
C GLN A 198 -11.82 6.79 -35.67
N LEU A 199 -11.54 6.29 -34.43
CA LEU A 199 -12.45 6.42 -33.30
C LEU A 199 -12.67 7.88 -32.89
N ILE A 200 -11.60 8.69 -32.85
CA ILE A 200 -11.65 10.13 -32.57
C ILE A 200 -12.58 10.83 -33.57
N ASN A 201 -12.41 10.54 -34.85
CA ASN A 201 -13.21 11.16 -35.91
C ASN A 201 -14.67 10.69 -35.93
N LYS A 202 -14.90 9.39 -35.70
CA LYS A 202 -16.24 8.77 -35.71
C LYS A 202 -17.13 9.26 -34.58
N TYR A 203 -16.57 9.43 -33.39
CA TYR A 203 -17.34 9.73 -32.18
C TYR A 203 -17.10 11.15 -31.64
N ASP A 204 -16.37 11.97 -32.35
CA ASP A 204 -16.00 13.34 -31.95
C ASP A 204 -15.40 13.40 -30.55
N VAL A 205 -14.40 12.53 -30.28
CA VAL A 205 -13.73 12.41 -28.99
C VAL A 205 -13.07 13.72 -28.61
N ASN A 206 -13.31 14.19 -27.41
CA ASN A 206 -12.72 15.42 -26.89
C ASN A 206 -11.53 15.15 -25.97
N ILE A 207 -11.50 14.03 -25.24
CA ILE A 207 -10.49 13.74 -24.26
C ILE A 207 -10.09 12.26 -24.33
N ILE A 208 -8.76 12.01 -24.20
CA ILE A 208 -8.20 10.69 -24.01
C ILE A 208 -7.85 10.52 -22.53
N SER A 209 -8.46 9.52 -21.86
CA SER A 209 -8.18 9.13 -20.48
C SER A 209 -7.19 7.97 -20.47
N ILE A 210 -6.07 8.09 -19.79
CA ILE A 210 -5.01 7.07 -19.75
C ILE A 210 -4.84 6.58 -18.31
N GLY A 211 -4.98 5.27 -18.08
CA GLY A 211 -4.68 4.68 -16.77
C GLY A 211 -3.21 4.82 -16.39
N ASN A 212 -2.91 5.05 -15.11
CA ASN A 212 -1.55 5.31 -14.61
C ASN A 212 -0.77 4.04 -14.22
N GLY A 213 -1.18 2.86 -14.65
CA GLY A 213 -0.52 1.60 -14.33
C GLY A 213 0.64 1.23 -15.25
N THR A 214 0.81 -0.07 -15.43
CA THR A 214 1.87 -0.63 -16.27
C THR A 214 1.76 -0.15 -17.72
N ALA A 215 2.86 0.26 -18.35
CA ALA A 215 2.92 0.83 -19.71
C ALA A 215 2.20 2.18 -19.90
N SER A 216 1.87 2.88 -18.82
CA SER A 216 1.20 4.19 -18.87
C SER A 216 2.04 5.23 -19.63
N LYS A 217 3.33 5.29 -19.38
CA LYS A 217 4.24 6.28 -19.99
C LYS A 217 4.36 6.09 -21.51
N GLU A 218 4.48 4.86 -21.97
CA GLU A 218 4.54 4.52 -23.39
C GLU A 218 3.20 4.81 -24.07
N THR A 219 2.09 4.53 -23.39
CA THR A 219 0.75 4.83 -23.90
C THR A 219 0.50 6.34 -23.92
N GLU A 220 1.03 7.11 -22.98
CA GLU A 220 1.00 8.57 -23.00
C GLU A 220 1.75 9.14 -24.22
N MET A 221 2.98 8.65 -24.47
CA MET A 221 3.76 9.07 -25.66
C MET A 221 3.00 8.74 -26.95
N PHE A 222 2.42 7.53 -27.04
CA PHE A 222 1.59 7.13 -28.17
C PHE A 222 0.36 8.06 -28.33
N ALA A 223 -0.34 8.41 -27.27
CA ALA A 223 -1.49 9.31 -27.30
C ALA A 223 -1.11 10.72 -27.78
N VAL A 224 0.04 11.24 -27.35
CA VAL A 224 0.58 12.52 -27.82
C VAL A 224 0.81 12.49 -29.34
N ASP A 225 1.38 11.40 -29.88
CA ASP A 225 1.60 11.27 -31.32
C ASP A 225 0.30 11.10 -32.12
N VAL A 226 -0.72 10.43 -31.55
CA VAL A 226 -2.06 10.38 -32.11
C VAL A 226 -2.68 11.77 -32.20
N ILE A 227 -2.60 12.55 -31.12
CA ILE A 227 -3.17 13.91 -31.03
C ILE A 227 -2.55 14.84 -32.06
N LYS A 228 -1.24 14.77 -32.26
CA LYS A 228 -0.55 15.57 -33.30
C LYS A 228 -1.08 15.32 -34.72
N ASP A 229 -1.42 14.06 -35.01
CA ASP A 229 -1.80 13.64 -36.37
C ASP A 229 -3.32 13.61 -36.59
N CYS A 230 -4.15 13.68 -35.54
CA CYS A 230 -5.60 13.56 -35.68
C CYS A 230 -6.28 14.82 -36.26
N GLY A 231 -5.62 15.99 -36.26
CA GLY A 231 -6.14 17.24 -36.79
C GLY A 231 -7.30 17.87 -36.01
N LYS A 232 -7.60 17.37 -34.79
CA LYS A 232 -8.64 17.87 -33.90
C LYS A 232 -8.04 18.38 -32.59
N ASP A 233 -8.75 19.27 -31.88
CA ASP A 233 -8.38 19.72 -30.53
C ASP A 233 -8.78 18.66 -29.50
N VAL A 234 -8.00 17.55 -29.43
CA VAL A 234 -8.15 16.49 -28.44
C VAL A 234 -7.15 16.69 -27.34
N LYS A 235 -7.59 16.59 -26.10
CA LYS A 235 -6.72 16.66 -24.91
C LYS A 235 -6.55 15.28 -24.30
N TYR A 236 -5.52 15.08 -23.49
CA TYR A 236 -5.37 13.86 -22.72
C TYR A 236 -5.18 14.14 -21.24
N MET A 237 -5.50 13.14 -20.42
CA MET A 237 -5.29 13.17 -18.98
C MET A 237 -4.93 11.78 -18.48
N VAL A 238 -3.91 11.70 -17.64
CA VAL A 238 -3.58 10.47 -16.92
C VAL A 238 -4.43 10.40 -15.65
N VAL A 239 -5.14 9.30 -15.46
CA VAL A 239 -6.04 9.07 -14.32
C VAL A 239 -5.58 7.88 -13.49
N SER A 240 -5.92 7.89 -12.21
CA SER A 240 -5.66 6.75 -11.35
C SER A 240 -6.50 5.55 -11.80
N GLU A 241 -5.86 4.41 -12.08
CA GLU A 241 -6.54 3.14 -12.35
C GLU A 241 -6.77 2.31 -11.09
N ALA A 242 -6.43 2.84 -9.90
CA ALA A 242 -6.57 2.14 -8.63
C ALA A 242 -7.98 1.52 -8.49
N GLY A 243 -8.03 0.22 -8.19
CA GLY A 243 -9.26 -0.55 -8.06
C GLY A 243 -10.03 -0.82 -9.35
N ALA A 244 -9.57 -0.37 -10.54
CA ALA A 244 -10.29 -0.61 -11.79
C ALA A 244 -10.41 -2.11 -12.12
N SER A 245 -9.37 -2.89 -11.87
CA SER A 245 -9.39 -4.35 -12.03
C SER A 245 -10.33 -5.04 -11.05
N VAL A 246 -10.45 -4.54 -9.82
CA VAL A 246 -11.39 -5.07 -8.81
C VAL A 246 -12.83 -4.76 -9.22
N TYR A 247 -13.09 -3.53 -9.67
CA TYR A 247 -14.41 -3.16 -10.23
C TYR A 247 -14.78 -4.06 -11.41
N SER A 248 -13.88 -4.21 -12.39
CA SER A 248 -14.17 -4.97 -13.62
C SER A 248 -14.59 -6.42 -13.34
N ALA A 249 -14.03 -7.04 -12.29
CA ALA A 249 -14.36 -8.39 -11.82
C ALA A 249 -15.60 -8.46 -10.92
N SER A 250 -16.16 -7.34 -10.53
CA SER A 250 -17.30 -7.28 -9.59
C SER A 250 -18.62 -7.72 -10.23
N LYS A 251 -19.53 -8.18 -9.38
CA LYS A 251 -20.93 -8.46 -9.80
C LYS A 251 -21.64 -7.20 -10.31
N LEU A 252 -21.26 -6.03 -9.80
CA LEU A 252 -21.81 -4.75 -10.23
C LEU A 252 -21.41 -4.45 -11.67
N ALA A 253 -20.13 -4.54 -12.01
CA ALA A 253 -19.64 -4.33 -13.37
C ALA A 253 -20.23 -5.34 -14.36
N ALA A 254 -20.45 -6.60 -13.94
CA ALA A 254 -21.11 -7.60 -14.76
C ALA A 254 -22.59 -7.25 -15.09
N LYS A 255 -23.29 -6.58 -14.17
CA LYS A 255 -24.66 -6.08 -14.39
C LYS A 255 -24.70 -4.82 -15.23
N GLU A 256 -23.74 -3.90 -15.03
CA GLU A 256 -23.68 -2.63 -15.78
C GLU A 256 -23.22 -2.84 -17.23
N LEU A 257 -22.33 -3.78 -17.47
CA LEU A 257 -21.67 -4.01 -18.76
C LEU A 257 -21.64 -5.51 -19.09
N PRO A 258 -22.82 -6.14 -19.25
CA PRO A 258 -22.93 -7.60 -19.46
C PRO A 258 -22.27 -8.05 -20.77
N GLU A 259 -22.30 -7.21 -21.81
CA GLU A 259 -21.75 -7.52 -23.15
C GLU A 259 -20.22 -7.41 -23.22
N LEU A 260 -19.56 -6.83 -22.19
CA LEU A 260 -18.12 -6.60 -22.21
C LEU A 260 -17.39 -7.62 -21.34
N ASP A 261 -16.20 -8.02 -21.82
CA ASP A 261 -15.27 -8.81 -21.00
C ASP A 261 -14.65 -7.98 -19.87
N LEU A 262 -14.02 -8.68 -18.93
CA LEU A 262 -13.37 -8.08 -17.75
C LEU A 262 -12.40 -6.95 -18.12
N THR A 263 -11.62 -7.13 -19.17
CA THR A 263 -10.55 -6.20 -19.53
C THR A 263 -11.09 -4.92 -20.15
N LEU A 264 -12.16 -5.01 -20.94
CA LEU A 264 -12.82 -3.86 -21.54
C LEU A 264 -13.62 -3.05 -20.53
N ARG A 265 -14.21 -3.69 -19.50
CA ARG A 265 -14.87 -2.98 -18.39
C ARG A 265 -13.93 -2.05 -17.65
N SER A 266 -12.65 -2.44 -17.50
CA SER A 266 -11.62 -1.59 -16.89
C SER A 266 -11.41 -0.31 -17.71
N ALA A 267 -11.27 -0.43 -19.03
CA ALA A 267 -11.12 0.73 -19.92
C ALA A 267 -12.34 1.68 -19.88
N VAL A 268 -13.56 1.14 -19.77
CA VAL A 268 -14.77 1.95 -19.58
C VAL A 268 -14.71 2.71 -18.25
N SER A 269 -14.30 2.06 -17.17
CA SER A 269 -14.13 2.71 -15.86
C SER A 269 -13.11 3.85 -15.92
N ILE A 270 -11.97 3.63 -16.58
CA ILE A 270 -10.92 4.65 -16.76
C ILE A 270 -11.47 5.86 -17.54
N ALA A 271 -12.28 5.64 -18.59
CA ALA A 271 -12.92 6.72 -19.33
C ALA A 271 -13.90 7.53 -18.44
N ARG A 272 -14.77 6.84 -17.71
CA ARG A 272 -15.79 7.47 -16.85
C ARG A 272 -15.20 8.22 -15.66
N ARG A 273 -13.99 7.85 -15.20
CA ARG A 273 -13.29 8.54 -14.08
C ARG A 273 -12.96 10.00 -14.37
N ILE A 274 -12.82 10.40 -15.64
CA ILE A 274 -12.71 11.82 -15.98
C ILE A 274 -14.06 12.53 -15.89
N GLN A 275 -15.11 11.87 -16.35
CA GLN A 275 -16.45 12.46 -16.44
C GLN A 275 -17.07 12.67 -15.05
N ASP A 276 -17.00 11.64 -14.18
CA ASP A 276 -17.46 11.68 -12.80
C ASP A 276 -16.64 10.72 -11.93
N PRO A 277 -15.52 11.22 -11.36
CA PRO A 277 -14.64 10.41 -10.52
C PRO A 277 -15.35 9.79 -9.32
N LEU A 278 -16.22 10.56 -8.66
CA LEU A 278 -16.94 10.12 -7.47
C LEU A 278 -17.90 8.96 -7.81
N ALA A 279 -18.72 9.12 -8.86
CA ALA A 279 -19.67 8.09 -9.26
C ALA A 279 -19.00 6.76 -9.64
N GLU A 280 -17.79 6.79 -10.20
CA GLU A 280 -17.04 5.58 -10.51
C GLU A 280 -16.34 4.98 -9.28
N LEU A 281 -15.71 5.80 -8.46
CA LEU A 281 -14.88 5.32 -7.35
C LEU A 281 -15.72 4.79 -6.18
N VAL A 282 -16.93 5.30 -5.96
CA VAL A 282 -17.83 4.78 -4.90
C VAL A 282 -18.33 3.36 -5.17
N LYS A 283 -18.18 2.85 -6.40
CA LYS A 283 -18.47 1.45 -6.76
C LYS A 283 -17.43 0.47 -6.23
N ILE A 284 -16.31 0.97 -5.71
CA ILE A 284 -15.14 0.19 -5.31
C ILE A 284 -14.97 0.31 -3.80
N GLU A 285 -14.74 -0.81 -3.12
CA GLU A 285 -14.38 -0.77 -1.70
C GLU A 285 -13.10 0.06 -1.48
N PRO A 286 -13.07 0.97 -0.47
CA PRO A 286 -11.89 1.81 -0.21
C PRO A 286 -10.58 1.04 -0.10
N LYS A 287 -10.58 -0.13 0.55
CA LYS A 287 -9.38 -0.97 0.66
C LYS A 287 -8.84 -1.44 -0.70
N ALA A 288 -9.70 -1.65 -1.69
CA ALA A 288 -9.29 -2.07 -3.03
C ALA A 288 -8.64 -0.92 -3.83
N ILE A 289 -8.98 0.33 -3.52
CA ILE A 289 -8.31 1.52 -4.07
C ILE A 289 -6.90 1.65 -3.50
N GLY A 290 -6.67 1.20 -2.25
CA GLY A 290 -5.37 1.22 -1.58
C GLY A 290 -4.43 0.06 -1.93
N VAL A 291 -4.88 -0.93 -2.72
CA VAL A 291 -4.03 -2.08 -3.10
C VAL A 291 -2.80 -1.60 -3.86
N GLY A 292 -1.62 -2.11 -3.46
CA GLY A 292 -0.33 -1.76 -4.04
C GLY A 292 0.32 -0.50 -3.46
N GLN A 293 -0.42 0.35 -2.75
CA GLN A 293 0.14 1.55 -2.10
C GLN A 293 0.23 1.43 -0.58
N TYR A 294 -0.76 0.77 0.05
CA TYR A 294 -0.89 0.73 1.51
C TYR A 294 -0.93 -0.70 2.07
N GLN A 295 -0.80 -1.71 1.23
CA GLN A 295 -0.81 -3.13 1.64
C GLN A 295 0.57 -3.79 1.58
N HIS A 296 1.61 -3.01 1.36
CA HIS A 296 3.01 -3.48 1.32
C HIS A 296 3.76 -3.01 2.54
#